data_8603267c1480972fdd1fa85438c9f4d5
#
_entry.id   8603267c1480972fdd1fa85438c9f4d5
#
_cell.length_a   1.000
_cell.length_b   1.000
_cell.length_c   1.000
_cell.angle_alpha   90.00
_cell.angle_beta   90.00
_cell.angle_gamma   90.00
#
_symmetry.space_group_name_H-M   'P 1'
#
loop_
_entity.id
_entity.type
_entity.pdbx_description
1 polymer ?
#
loop_
_entity_poly.entity_id
_entity_poly.type
_entity_poly.pdbx_seq_one_letter_code
_entity_poly.pdbx_strand_id
1 'polypeptide(L)'
;MENAMLFPGDTIGIIGDSQNGIMLAQAAKKMGFKVAAYCTGQSVPTLSEADVKIVGRMNDKEKLQDFAQRCNVVTYESENIASETVEFIERFTKVPQGHETLEITQDRLLERAFFEQLNVNIAPYATIVSLDDIYQEIGSIGYPCVLKPIQKGFGKRRQQMITKQTDIARCADIIDFGTYILESWVECAKELSVILTRDADGEVNFFPLVENVYRDRVLHETLAPAKVPEQIEQEAKRIAKEIGVMQVAFFLTAEGTLYVKRLVPALSVPGYVLEQASSVSMFEQHLRALAKMPLENAVPRTSGAMVIVSTADLEKVRLQWSLKSNWSYRFFRIPETLRPVEREGYILVSAETPEKAAAQIEATGIWDEAKTEEE
;
A
#
# COMPACT_ATOMS: atom_id res chain seq x y z
N MET A 1 -27.90 17.11 -10.31
CA MET A 1 -27.56 15.67 -10.60
C MET A 1 -26.42 15.20 -9.68
N GLU A 2 -26.52 15.53 -8.40
CA GLU A 2 -25.37 15.43 -7.47
C GLU A 2 -25.08 14.04 -6.88
N ASN A 3 -25.89 13.04 -7.15
CA ASN A 3 -25.78 11.73 -6.50
C ASN A 3 -26.02 10.51 -7.41
N ALA A 4 -25.88 10.67 -8.72
CA ALA A 4 -26.11 9.58 -9.66
C ALA A 4 -24.96 8.55 -9.60
N MET A 5 -25.29 7.27 -9.65
CA MET A 5 -24.37 6.17 -9.87
C MET A 5 -23.67 6.36 -11.22
N LEU A 6 -22.38 6.12 -11.30
CA LEU A 6 -21.66 6.13 -12.57
C LEU A 6 -22.02 4.91 -13.41
N PHE A 7 -22.00 5.09 -14.72
CA PHE A 7 -22.38 4.06 -15.69
C PHE A 7 -21.30 3.89 -16.77
N PRO A 8 -21.22 2.74 -17.45
CA PRO A 8 -20.30 2.54 -18.58
C PRO A 8 -20.34 3.69 -19.58
N GLY A 9 -19.16 4.23 -19.92
CA GLY A 9 -19.00 5.44 -20.73
C GLY A 9 -18.65 6.70 -19.92
N ASP A 10 -18.94 6.72 -18.61
CA ASP A 10 -18.43 7.77 -17.72
C ASP A 10 -16.91 7.67 -17.54
N THR A 11 -16.28 8.77 -17.18
CA THR A 11 -14.82 8.87 -17.09
C THR A 11 -14.35 8.82 -15.62
N ILE A 12 -13.51 7.86 -15.30
CA ILE A 12 -12.78 7.78 -14.03
C ILE A 12 -11.41 8.37 -14.23
N GLY A 13 -11.05 9.38 -13.42
CA GLY A 13 -9.73 9.96 -13.36
C GLY A 13 -8.83 9.20 -12.39
N ILE A 14 -7.65 8.85 -12.84
CA ILE A 14 -6.61 8.21 -12.02
C ILE A 14 -5.40 9.14 -11.97
N ILE A 15 -5.00 9.54 -10.76
CA ILE A 15 -3.83 10.39 -10.55
C ILE A 15 -2.75 9.64 -9.77
N GLY A 16 -1.51 9.66 -10.29
CA GLY A 16 -0.33 9.06 -9.68
C GLY A 16 0.58 8.34 -10.67
N ASP A 17 1.73 7.89 -10.17
CA ASP A 17 2.81 7.31 -10.98
C ASP A 17 3.13 5.86 -10.60
N SER A 18 2.37 5.23 -9.68
CA SER A 18 2.65 3.87 -9.25
C SER A 18 2.00 2.81 -10.14
N GLN A 19 2.40 1.57 -9.92
CA GLN A 19 1.88 0.42 -10.67
C GLN A 19 0.40 0.14 -10.37
N ASN A 20 -0.15 0.62 -9.26
CA ASN A 20 -1.58 0.49 -8.97
C ASN A 20 -2.45 1.13 -10.06
N GLY A 21 -1.97 2.23 -10.65
CA GLY A 21 -2.70 2.97 -11.66
C GLY A 21 -3.02 2.15 -12.90
N ILE A 22 -2.08 1.34 -13.42
CA ILE A 22 -2.34 0.49 -14.59
C ILE A 22 -3.35 -0.61 -14.26
N MET A 23 -3.25 -1.23 -13.08
CA MET A 23 -4.17 -2.27 -12.66
C MET A 23 -5.58 -1.72 -12.47
N LEU A 24 -5.69 -0.53 -11.89
CA LEU A 24 -6.97 0.16 -11.72
C LEU A 24 -7.58 0.57 -13.07
N ALA A 25 -6.76 1.09 -13.99
CA ALA A 25 -7.20 1.45 -15.34
C ALA A 25 -7.72 0.23 -16.12
N GLN A 26 -7.02 -0.90 -16.06
CA GLN A 26 -7.47 -2.15 -16.68
C GLN A 26 -8.80 -2.64 -16.09
N ALA A 27 -8.95 -2.58 -14.77
CA ALA A 27 -10.20 -2.95 -14.11
C ALA A 27 -11.35 -1.99 -14.52
N ALA A 28 -11.09 -0.68 -14.59
CA ALA A 28 -12.08 0.31 -15.02
C ALA A 28 -12.54 0.07 -16.47
N LYS A 29 -11.62 -0.20 -17.38
CA LYS A 29 -11.95 -0.51 -18.79
C LYS A 29 -12.72 -1.81 -18.91
N LYS A 30 -12.40 -2.85 -18.12
CA LYS A 30 -13.17 -4.09 -18.08
C LYS A 30 -14.63 -3.85 -17.64
N MET A 31 -14.88 -2.86 -16.80
CA MET A 31 -16.21 -2.43 -16.37
C MET A 31 -16.88 -1.47 -17.36
N GLY A 32 -16.23 -1.09 -18.45
CA GLY A 32 -16.77 -0.21 -19.50
C GLY A 32 -16.60 1.29 -19.24
N PHE A 33 -15.85 1.69 -18.22
CA PHE A 33 -15.52 3.10 -17.97
C PHE A 33 -14.45 3.61 -18.92
N LYS A 34 -14.49 4.91 -19.21
CA LYS A 34 -13.35 5.63 -19.78
C LYS A 34 -12.37 5.97 -18.67
N VAL A 35 -11.09 6.01 -19.02
CA VAL A 35 -10.01 6.32 -18.08
C VAL A 35 -9.30 7.59 -18.52
N ALA A 36 -9.24 8.58 -17.64
CA ALA A 36 -8.33 9.71 -17.75
C ALA A 36 -7.17 9.50 -16.75
N ALA A 37 -5.93 9.64 -17.20
CA ALA A 37 -4.76 9.51 -16.32
C ALA A 37 -3.97 10.82 -16.26
N TYR A 38 -3.61 11.23 -15.04
CA TYR A 38 -2.69 12.31 -14.77
C TYR A 38 -1.42 11.76 -14.11
N CYS A 39 -0.29 11.89 -14.79
CA CYS A 39 1.01 11.35 -14.34
C CYS A 39 2.11 12.41 -14.45
N THR A 40 3.19 12.25 -13.67
CA THR A 40 4.35 13.18 -13.76
C THR A 40 5.32 12.79 -14.88
N GLY A 41 5.37 11.52 -15.25
CA GLY A 41 6.26 10.97 -16.28
C GLY A 41 5.51 10.46 -17.51
N GLN A 42 6.14 10.57 -18.68
CA GLN A 42 5.59 10.06 -19.93
C GLN A 42 5.60 8.53 -20.04
N SER A 43 6.48 7.87 -19.27
CA SER A 43 6.67 6.42 -19.29
C SER A 43 5.90 5.70 -18.19
N VAL A 44 4.99 6.39 -17.49
CA VAL A 44 4.16 5.77 -16.44
C VAL A 44 3.21 4.75 -17.06
N PRO A 45 3.18 3.50 -16.56
CA PRO A 45 2.39 2.43 -17.16
C PRO A 45 0.89 2.74 -17.29
N THR A 46 0.32 3.47 -16.34
CA THR A 46 -1.10 3.89 -16.35
C THR A 46 -1.51 4.62 -17.62
N LEU A 47 -0.59 5.43 -18.20
CA LEU A 47 -0.87 6.16 -19.44
C LEU A 47 -1.14 5.23 -20.62
N SER A 48 -0.62 3.99 -20.61
CA SER A 48 -0.84 3.06 -21.71
C SER A 48 -2.30 2.61 -21.82
N GLU A 49 -3.00 2.56 -20.69
CA GLU A 49 -4.39 2.13 -20.60
C GLU A 49 -5.40 3.31 -20.63
N ALA A 50 -4.91 4.55 -20.53
CA ALA A 50 -5.77 5.73 -20.47
C ALA A 50 -6.29 6.15 -21.85
N ASP A 51 -7.57 6.54 -21.91
CA ASP A 51 -8.21 7.16 -23.08
C ASP A 51 -7.84 8.64 -23.17
N VAL A 52 -7.69 9.31 -22.00
CA VAL A 52 -7.19 10.69 -21.89
C VAL A 52 -5.90 10.67 -21.11
N LYS A 53 -4.82 11.18 -21.71
CA LYS A 53 -3.45 11.17 -21.15
C LYS A 53 -3.00 12.57 -20.87
N ILE A 54 -2.75 12.88 -19.60
CA ILE A 54 -2.23 14.18 -19.20
C ILE A 54 -0.92 13.97 -18.42
N VAL A 55 0.14 14.64 -18.87
CA VAL A 55 1.44 14.61 -18.20
C VAL A 55 1.76 16.01 -17.71
N GLY A 56 1.99 16.13 -16.39
CA GLY A 56 2.26 17.41 -15.74
C GLY A 56 2.85 17.24 -14.34
N ARG A 57 3.37 18.34 -13.80
CA ARG A 57 3.81 18.35 -12.40
C ARG A 57 2.59 18.30 -11.46
N MET A 58 2.72 17.73 -10.27
CA MET A 58 1.63 17.67 -9.29
C MET A 58 1.18 19.05 -8.75
N ASN A 59 1.86 20.13 -9.09
CA ASN A 59 1.48 21.51 -8.78
C ASN A 59 1.07 22.34 -10.01
N ASP A 60 0.91 21.73 -11.19
CA ASP A 60 0.46 22.37 -12.42
C ASP A 60 -1.07 22.54 -12.40
N LYS A 61 -1.51 23.67 -11.84
CA LYS A 61 -2.94 23.94 -11.60
C LYS A 61 -3.78 23.95 -12.88
N GLU A 62 -3.23 24.42 -14.00
CA GLU A 62 -3.95 24.44 -15.29
C GLU A 62 -4.25 23.01 -15.77
N LYS A 63 -3.23 22.15 -15.78
CA LYS A 63 -3.40 20.76 -16.20
C LYS A 63 -4.23 19.94 -15.21
N LEU A 64 -4.08 20.18 -13.91
CA LEU A 64 -4.90 19.52 -12.89
C LEU A 64 -6.39 19.89 -13.03
N GLN A 65 -6.69 21.17 -13.35
CA GLN A 65 -8.05 21.60 -13.60
C GLN A 65 -8.61 20.96 -14.89
N ASP A 66 -7.84 20.97 -16.01
CA ASP A 66 -8.25 20.32 -17.25
C ASP A 66 -8.52 18.82 -17.04
N PHE A 67 -7.65 18.14 -16.29
CA PHE A 67 -7.84 16.75 -15.90
C PHE A 67 -9.13 16.55 -15.10
N ALA A 68 -9.31 17.30 -14.02
CA ALA A 68 -10.45 17.15 -13.13
C ALA A 68 -11.80 17.39 -13.85
N GLN A 69 -11.87 18.40 -14.72
CA GLN A 69 -13.07 18.73 -15.48
C GLN A 69 -13.47 17.68 -16.54
N ARG A 70 -12.52 16.82 -16.94
CA ARG A 70 -12.80 15.69 -17.86
C ARG A 70 -13.31 14.43 -17.15
N CYS A 71 -13.31 14.41 -15.82
CA CYS A 71 -13.62 13.25 -15.01
C CYS A 71 -14.96 13.39 -14.28
N ASN A 72 -15.75 12.32 -14.23
CA ASN A 72 -16.94 12.24 -13.39
C ASN A 72 -16.57 12.02 -11.92
N VAL A 73 -15.45 11.34 -11.68
CA VAL A 73 -14.83 11.11 -10.36
C VAL A 73 -13.32 10.97 -10.55
N VAL A 74 -12.54 11.38 -9.56
CA VAL A 74 -11.10 11.17 -9.53
C VAL A 74 -10.73 10.32 -8.31
N THR A 75 -9.72 9.49 -8.48
CA THR A 75 -9.10 8.69 -7.43
C THR A 75 -7.58 8.81 -7.52
N TYR A 76 -6.92 8.87 -6.38
CA TYR A 76 -5.47 8.69 -6.32
C TYR A 76 -5.14 7.21 -6.06
N GLU A 77 -4.13 6.72 -6.76
CA GLU A 77 -3.80 5.30 -6.78
C GLU A 77 -2.71 4.91 -5.76
N SER A 78 -2.11 5.90 -5.10
CA SER A 78 -1.10 5.71 -4.06
C SER A 78 -1.10 6.83 -3.03
N GLU A 79 -0.48 6.59 -1.88
CA GLU A 79 -0.30 7.57 -0.81
C GLU A 79 0.76 8.65 -1.10
N ASN A 80 1.44 8.58 -2.26
CA ASN A 80 2.58 9.44 -2.61
C ASN A 80 2.16 10.70 -3.40
N ILE A 81 0.95 11.18 -3.16
CA ILE A 81 0.41 12.42 -3.76
C ILE A 81 0.24 13.45 -2.65
N ALA A 82 0.67 14.69 -2.90
CA ALA A 82 0.47 15.75 -1.91
C ALA A 82 -1.01 16.02 -1.68
N SER A 83 -1.42 16.17 -0.42
CA SER A 83 -2.82 16.44 -0.02
C SER A 83 -3.35 17.71 -0.69
N GLU A 84 -2.51 18.75 -0.83
CA GLU A 84 -2.88 20.01 -1.50
C GLU A 84 -3.22 19.83 -2.98
N THR A 85 -2.63 18.83 -3.64
CA THR A 85 -2.99 18.48 -5.03
C THR A 85 -4.40 17.91 -5.09
N VAL A 86 -4.76 17.05 -4.15
CA VAL A 86 -6.09 16.45 -4.06
C VAL A 86 -7.11 17.50 -3.66
N GLU A 87 -6.83 18.36 -2.67
CA GLU A 87 -7.66 19.49 -2.26
C GLU A 87 -7.97 20.42 -3.45
N PHE A 88 -6.97 20.67 -4.30
CA PHE A 88 -7.18 21.47 -5.50
C PHE A 88 -8.12 20.81 -6.50
N ILE A 89 -7.99 19.48 -6.72
CA ILE A 89 -8.84 18.72 -7.65
C ILE A 89 -10.29 18.68 -7.16
N GLU A 90 -10.52 18.57 -5.86
CA GLU A 90 -11.85 18.53 -5.23
C GLU A 90 -12.72 19.74 -5.54
N ARG A 91 -12.10 20.87 -5.91
CA ARG A 91 -12.83 22.09 -6.35
C ARG A 91 -13.56 21.92 -7.68
N PHE A 92 -13.22 20.90 -8.48
CA PHE A 92 -13.73 20.70 -9.83
C PHE A 92 -14.45 19.37 -10.02
N THR A 93 -14.10 18.36 -9.23
CA THR A 93 -14.70 17.01 -9.30
C THR A 93 -14.60 16.30 -7.95
N LYS A 94 -15.34 15.20 -7.79
CA LYS A 94 -15.32 14.43 -6.54
C LYS A 94 -14.05 13.57 -6.45
N VAL A 95 -13.45 13.55 -5.26
CA VAL A 95 -12.38 12.62 -4.89
C VAL A 95 -12.81 11.90 -3.59
N PRO A 96 -13.54 10.78 -3.67
CA PRO A 96 -14.18 10.16 -2.49
C PRO A 96 -13.23 9.75 -1.36
N GLN A 97 -11.96 9.55 -1.65
CA GLN A 97 -10.93 9.24 -0.64
C GLN A 97 -10.57 10.45 0.22
N GLY A 98 -10.75 11.68 -0.32
CA GLY A 98 -10.49 12.95 0.35
C GLY A 98 -9.00 13.28 0.54
N HIS A 99 -8.69 14.58 0.63
CA HIS A 99 -7.34 15.06 0.94
C HIS A 99 -7.00 14.90 2.43
N GLU A 100 -7.99 15.05 3.34
CA GLU A 100 -7.80 14.96 4.79
C GLU A 100 -7.21 13.60 5.21
N THR A 101 -7.63 12.52 4.53
CA THR A 101 -7.09 11.19 4.78
C THR A 101 -5.60 11.10 4.43
N LEU A 102 -5.17 11.79 3.37
CA LEU A 102 -3.74 11.89 3.02
C LEU A 102 -2.96 12.68 4.06
N GLU A 103 -3.48 13.80 4.54
CA GLU A 103 -2.82 14.61 5.58
C GLU A 103 -2.51 13.77 6.83
N ILE A 104 -3.51 13.06 7.34
CA ILE A 104 -3.35 12.19 8.50
C ILE A 104 -2.33 11.08 8.21
N THR A 105 -2.44 10.42 7.06
CA THR A 105 -1.62 9.23 6.78
C THR A 105 -0.21 9.55 6.33
N GLN A 106 0.07 10.74 5.83
CA GLN A 106 1.41 11.18 5.41
C GLN A 106 2.28 11.71 6.55
N ASP A 107 1.67 12.14 7.65
CA ASP A 107 2.37 12.58 8.85
C ASP A 107 2.27 11.55 9.97
N ARG A 108 3.41 11.06 10.46
CA ARG A 108 3.43 10.03 11.52
C ARG A 108 2.89 10.53 12.85
N LEU A 109 3.06 11.81 13.18
CA LEU A 109 2.52 12.34 14.44
C LEU A 109 1.00 12.50 14.36
N LEU A 110 0.48 13.00 13.22
CA LEU A 110 -0.96 13.07 13.00
C LEU A 110 -1.59 11.66 13.01
N GLU A 111 -0.95 10.70 12.36
CA GLU A 111 -1.40 9.30 12.36
C GLU A 111 -1.40 8.71 13.78
N ARG A 112 -0.38 8.96 14.60
CA ARG A 112 -0.33 8.50 15.99
C ARG A 112 -1.40 9.17 16.86
N ALA A 113 -1.57 10.48 16.74
CA ALA A 113 -2.63 11.21 17.44
C ALA A 113 -4.03 10.70 17.07
N PHE A 114 -4.25 10.35 15.80
CA PHE A 114 -5.49 9.73 15.35
C PHE A 114 -5.71 8.35 16.01
N PHE A 115 -4.68 7.51 16.10
CA PHE A 115 -4.78 6.22 16.80
C PHE A 115 -5.06 6.35 18.30
N GLU A 116 -4.46 7.34 18.96
CA GLU A 116 -4.71 7.62 20.37
C GLU A 116 -6.17 8.01 20.62
N GLN A 117 -6.77 8.83 19.73
CA GLN A 117 -8.20 9.18 19.82
C GLN A 117 -9.10 7.94 19.71
N LEU A 118 -8.70 6.94 18.93
CA LEU A 118 -9.43 5.68 18.79
C LEU A 118 -9.12 4.66 19.89
N ASN A 119 -8.18 4.98 20.79
CA ASN A 119 -7.74 4.12 21.88
C ASN A 119 -7.34 2.70 21.39
N VAL A 120 -6.57 2.63 20.30
CA VAL A 120 -6.03 1.38 19.76
C VAL A 120 -4.56 1.21 20.13
N ASN A 121 -4.11 -0.04 20.25
CA ASN A 121 -2.71 -0.31 20.55
C ASN A 121 -1.78 0.12 19.41
N ILE A 122 -0.79 0.93 19.77
CA ILE A 122 0.30 1.35 18.89
C ILE A 122 1.64 1.15 19.60
N ALA A 123 2.72 1.04 18.86
CA ALA A 123 4.06 1.01 19.45
C ALA A 123 4.31 2.31 20.25
N PRO A 124 4.90 2.25 21.46
CA PRO A 124 5.32 3.44 22.18
C PRO A 124 6.19 4.34 21.31
N TYR A 125 5.97 5.65 21.39
CA TYR A 125 6.70 6.62 20.59
C TYR A 125 6.95 7.93 21.31
N ALA A 126 7.94 8.69 20.83
CA ALA A 126 8.23 10.05 21.30
C ALA A 126 8.58 10.95 20.11
N THR A 127 8.28 12.24 20.25
CA THR A 127 8.65 13.27 19.25
C THR A 127 10.07 13.73 19.50
N ILE A 128 10.91 13.77 18.47
CA ILE A 128 12.33 14.12 18.54
C ILE A 128 12.61 15.29 17.61
N VAL A 129 13.21 16.34 18.15
CA VAL A 129 13.70 17.50 17.41
C VAL A 129 15.19 17.74 17.61
N SER A 130 15.79 17.09 18.61
CA SER A 130 17.21 17.17 18.92
C SER A 130 17.79 15.82 19.33
N LEU A 131 19.12 15.71 19.33
CA LEU A 131 19.79 14.52 19.82
C LEU A 131 19.56 14.30 21.33
N ASP A 132 19.46 15.39 22.08
CA ASP A 132 19.20 15.34 23.54
C ASP A 132 17.83 14.76 23.86
N ASP A 133 16.82 14.99 22.99
CA ASP A 133 15.48 14.38 23.17
C ASP A 133 15.58 12.86 23.12
N ILE A 134 16.42 12.29 22.23
CA ILE A 134 16.59 10.85 22.18
C ILE A 134 17.16 10.33 23.51
N TYR A 135 18.15 11.02 24.10
CA TYR A 135 18.72 10.60 25.39
C TYR A 135 17.70 10.70 26.53
N GLN A 136 16.77 11.65 26.48
CA GLN A 136 15.72 11.81 27.48
C GLN A 136 14.65 10.74 27.34
N GLU A 137 14.20 10.47 26.11
CA GLU A 137 13.05 9.60 25.82
C GLU A 137 13.41 8.11 25.73
N ILE A 138 14.68 7.77 25.52
CA ILE A 138 15.10 6.38 25.30
C ILE A 138 14.77 5.44 26.45
N GLY A 139 14.72 5.98 27.68
CA GLY A 139 14.37 5.21 28.86
C GLY A 139 12.90 4.73 28.88
N SER A 140 12.00 5.50 28.29
CA SER A 140 10.58 5.18 28.14
C SER A 140 10.30 4.34 26.89
N ILE A 141 11.02 4.57 25.81
CA ILE A 141 10.86 3.86 24.53
C ILE A 141 11.52 2.49 24.53
N GLY A 142 12.72 2.37 25.14
CA GLY A 142 13.48 1.13 25.21
C GLY A 142 14.26 0.82 23.93
N TYR A 143 15.02 -0.29 23.98
CA TYR A 143 15.77 -0.84 22.85
C TYR A 143 15.23 -2.22 22.44
N PRO A 144 15.24 -2.58 21.14
CA PRO A 144 15.58 -1.71 20.01
C PRO A 144 14.45 -0.71 19.72
N CYS A 145 14.82 0.41 19.08
CA CYS A 145 13.85 1.39 18.62
C CYS A 145 14.29 1.98 17.26
N VAL A 146 13.46 2.74 16.62
CA VAL A 146 13.75 3.30 15.30
C VAL A 146 13.39 4.78 15.23
N LEU A 147 14.35 5.60 14.80
CA LEU A 147 14.15 7.01 14.50
C LEU A 147 13.67 7.15 13.05
N LYS A 148 12.55 7.83 12.84
CA LYS A 148 11.93 8.03 11.52
C LYS A 148 11.55 9.49 11.33
N PRO A 149 11.69 10.09 10.13
CA PRO A 149 11.11 11.41 9.88
C PRO A 149 9.58 11.36 10.03
N ILE A 150 8.95 12.43 10.48
CA ILE A 150 7.48 12.48 10.61
C ILE A 150 6.79 12.38 9.24
N GLN A 151 7.35 13.01 8.22
CA GLN A 151 6.79 12.96 6.86
C GLN A 151 7.09 11.62 6.18
N LYS A 152 6.06 10.97 5.64
CA LYS A 152 6.17 9.73 4.85
C LYS A 152 6.31 10.07 3.36
N GLY A 153 7.07 9.28 2.62
CA GLY A 153 7.10 9.30 1.14
C GLY A 153 7.84 10.47 0.49
N PHE A 154 8.01 11.59 1.16
CA PHE A 154 8.65 12.79 0.61
C PHE A 154 10.11 12.91 1.04
N GLY A 155 11.02 12.41 0.19
CA GLY A 155 12.45 12.61 0.32
C GLY A 155 13.24 11.39 0.80
N LYS A 156 14.57 11.42 0.58
CA LYS A 156 15.55 10.35 0.89
C LYS A 156 15.96 10.33 2.38
N ARG A 157 15.10 10.79 3.30
CA ARG A 157 15.42 10.84 4.73
C ARG A 157 15.54 9.42 5.28
N ARG A 158 16.71 9.10 5.83
CA ARG A 158 17.02 7.75 6.32
C ARG A 158 16.33 7.50 7.65
N GLN A 159 15.83 6.30 7.83
CA GLN A 159 15.45 5.78 9.14
C GLN A 159 16.70 5.20 9.81
N GLN A 160 16.85 5.41 11.12
CA GLN A 160 17.98 4.89 11.89
C GLN A 160 17.47 3.92 12.96
N MET A 161 17.93 2.67 12.89
CA MET A 161 17.73 1.70 13.96
C MET A 161 18.72 2.01 15.09
N ILE A 162 18.21 1.98 16.32
CA ILE A 162 18.97 2.19 17.55
C ILE A 162 18.81 0.92 18.39
N THR A 163 19.86 0.11 18.47
CA THR A 163 19.84 -1.16 19.22
C THR A 163 20.50 -1.03 20.60
N LYS A 164 21.31 0.00 20.79
CA LYS A 164 22.05 0.31 22.02
C LYS A 164 22.40 1.80 22.07
N GLN A 165 22.76 2.28 23.25
CA GLN A 165 23.07 3.69 23.49
C GLN A 165 24.14 4.28 22.54
N THR A 166 25.15 3.49 22.15
CA THR A 166 26.20 3.96 21.24
C THR A 166 25.71 4.25 19.82
N ASP A 167 24.52 3.74 19.43
CA ASP A 167 23.96 3.99 18.09
C ASP A 167 23.31 5.37 18.01
N ILE A 168 22.98 5.99 19.16
CA ILE A 168 22.33 7.32 19.21
C ILE A 168 23.19 8.38 18.52
N ALA A 169 24.51 8.33 18.70
CA ALA A 169 25.41 9.29 18.07
C ALA A 169 25.29 9.34 16.54
N ARG A 170 24.93 8.22 15.90
CA ARG A 170 24.70 8.16 14.44
C ARG A 170 23.45 8.93 13.99
N CYS A 171 22.58 9.29 14.92
CA CYS A 171 21.38 10.07 14.62
C CYS A 171 21.70 11.56 14.41
N ALA A 172 22.87 12.04 14.85
CA ALA A 172 23.26 13.45 14.74
C ALA A 172 23.20 13.96 13.29
N ASP A 173 23.64 13.15 12.32
CA ASP A 173 23.66 13.53 10.90
C ASP A 173 22.24 13.56 10.27
N ILE A 174 21.23 13.07 10.99
CA ILE A 174 19.85 12.91 10.48
C ILE A 174 18.95 13.99 11.07
N ILE A 175 19.11 14.30 12.37
CA ILE A 175 18.20 15.17 13.14
C ILE A 175 18.21 16.63 12.67
N ASP A 176 19.30 17.10 12.07
CA ASP A 176 19.44 18.50 11.61
C ASP A 176 18.40 18.90 10.52
N PHE A 177 17.56 17.99 10.05
CA PHE A 177 16.66 18.17 8.92
C PHE A 177 15.15 18.19 9.27
N GLY A 178 14.78 18.37 10.52
CA GLY A 178 13.37 18.52 10.93
C GLY A 178 12.92 17.67 12.11
N THR A 179 11.61 17.43 12.23
CA THR A 179 11.02 16.65 13.31
C THR A 179 10.99 15.18 12.98
N TYR A 180 11.25 14.35 13.98
CA TYR A 180 11.29 12.88 13.90
C TYR A 180 10.37 12.26 14.94
N ILE A 181 10.08 10.99 14.75
CA ILE A 181 9.47 10.10 15.73
C ILE A 181 10.47 9.02 16.10
N LEU A 182 10.69 8.83 17.40
CA LEU A 182 11.38 7.67 17.96
C LEU A 182 10.32 6.65 18.36
N GLU A 183 10.35 5.48 17.78
CA GLU A 183 9.31 4.47 17.97
C GLU A 183 9.92 3.15 18.44
N SER A 184 9.34 2.56 19.49
CA SER A 184 9.73 1.25 19.99
C SER A 184 9.61 0.19 18.88
N TRP A 185 10.57 -0.71 18.81
CA TRP A 185 10.51 -1.84 17.88
C TRP A 185 9.56 -2.91 18.43
N VAL A 186 8.51 -3.19 17.70
CA VAL A 186 7.59 -4.29 18.05
C VAL A 186 8.16 -5.58 17.45
N GLU A 187 8.56 -6.51 18.31
CA GLU A 187 8.89 -7.87 17.89
C GLU A 187 7.61 -8.59 17.54
N CYS A 188 7.39 -8.85 16.26
CA CYS A 188 6.16 -9.46 15.77
C CYS A 188 6.41 -10.85 15.18
N ALA A 189 5.49 -11.76 15.47
CA ALA A 189 5.43 -13.10 14.86
C ALA A 189 4.90 -13.02 13.44
N LYS A 190 3.96 -12.08 13.18
CA LYS A 190 3.35 -11.86 11.85
C LYS A 190 3.07 -10.39 11.62
N GLU A 191 3.21 -9.97 10.36
CA GLU A 191 2.65 -8.71 9.90
C GLU A 191 1.37 -8.98 9.10
N LEU A 192 0.29 -8.31 9.46
CA LEU A 192 -1.03 -8.53 8.89
C LEU A 192 -1.54 -7.28 8.19
N SER A 193 -2.36 -7.46 7.17
CA SER A 193 -3.09 -6.38 6.51
C SER A 193 -4.57 -6.72 6.44
N VAL A 194 -5.41 -5.81 6.93
CA VAL A 194 -6.84 -5.78 6.64
C VAL A 194 -7.04 -4.85 5.46
N ILE A 195 -7.47 -5.39 4.34
CA ILE A 195 -7.89 -4.63 3.16
C ILE A 195 -9.41 -4.46 3.26
N LEU A 196 -9.88 -3.26 3.01
CA LEU A 196 -11.30 -2.94 3.09
C LEU A 196 -11.71 -1.93 2.02
N THR A 197 -13.00 -1.87 1.77
CA THR A 197 -13.61 -0.84 0.94
C THR A 197 -14.80 -0.27 1.69
N ARG A 198 -14.94 1.04 1.68
CA ARG A 198 -16.10 1.75 2.21
C ARG A 198 -16.93 2.27 1.07
N ASP A 199 -18.25 2.07 1.11
CA ASP A 199 -19.17 2.64 0.12
C ASP A 199 -19.56 4.09 0.46
N ALA A 200 -20.40 4.66 -0.39
CA ALA A 200 -20.86 6.04 -0.24
C ALA A 200 -21.78 6.26 0.98
N ASP A 201 -22.37 5.20 1.52
CA ASP A 201 -23.23 5.23 2.69
C ASP A 201 -22.46 4.95 3.99
N GLY A 202 -21.14 4.67 3.88
CA GLY A 202 -20.26 4.42 4.99
C GLY A 202 -20.17 2.96 5.44
N GLU A 203 -20.86 2.05 4.75
CA GLU A 203 -20.74 0.61 5.01
C GLU A 203 -19.38 0.08 4.58
N VAL A 204 -18.80 -0.77 5.43
CA VAL A 204 -17.45 -1.30 5.22
C VAL A 204 -17.51 -2.77 4.83
N ASN A 205 -16.90 -3.09 3.69
CA ASN A 205 -16.70 -4.45 3.23
C ASN A 205 -15.23 -4.85 3.39
N PHE A 206 -14.99 -6.02 3.99
CA PHE A 206 -13.66 -6.54 4.29
C PHE A 206 -13.27 -7.65 3.33
N PHE A 207 -12.04 -7.63 2.89
CA PHE A 207 -11.40 -8.76 2.21
C PHE A 207 -10.89 -9.81 3.20
N PRO A 208 -10.56 -11.02 2.72
CA PRO A 208 -9.80 -11.97 3.51
C PRO A 208 -8.51 -11.35 4.07
N LEU A 209 -8.18 -11.66 5.31
CA LEU A 209 -6.98 -11.14 5.97
C LEU A 209 -5.72 -11.60 5.23
N VAL A 210 -4.75 -10.70 5.10
CA VAL A 210 -3.48 -10.94 4.39
C VAL A 210 -2.32 -10.95 5.37
N GLU A 211 -1.42 -11.93 5.27
CA GLU A 211 -0.13 -11.94 5.95
C GLU A 211 0.95 -11.40 5.01
N ASN A 212 1.79 -10.48 5.51
CA ASN A 212 2.87 -9.87 4.76
C ASN A 212 4.21 -10.45 5.19
N VAL A 213 5.02 -10.90 4.24
CA VAL A 213 6.38 -11.39 4.46
C VAL A 213 7.36 -10.37 3.90
N TYR A 214 8.25 -9.88 4.75
CA TYR A 214 9.29 -8.90 4.38
C TYR A 214 10.66 -9.56 4.37
N ARG A 215 11.48 -9.19 3.38
CA ARG A 215 12.93 -9.47 3.34
C ARG A 215 13.65 -8.13 3.24
N ASP A 216 14.67 -7.91 4.03
CA ASP A 216 15.42 -6.65 4.09
C ASP A 216 14.53 -5.39 4.21
N ARG A 217 13.43 -5.50 4.96
CA ARG A 217 12.41 -4.46 5.15
C ARG A 217 11.61 -4.09 3.90
N VAL A 218 11.75 -4.85 2.82
CA VAL A 218 10.94 -4.73 1.59
C VAL A 218 9.90 -5.82 1.58
N LEU A 219 8.66 -5.48 1.24
CA LEU A 219 7.60 -6.46 1.06
C LEU A 219 8.00 -7.42 -0.06
N HIS A 220 8.10 -8.70 0.26
CA HIS A 220 8.52 -9.74 -0.64
C HIS A 220 7.35 -10.62 -1.08
N GLU A 221 6.59 -11.13 -0.13
CA GLU A 221 5.45 -12.00 -0.37
C GLU A 221 4.22 -11.55 0.42
N THR A 222 3.05 -11.96 -0.04
CA THR A 222 1.80 -11.90 0.73
C THR A 222 1.06 -13.22 0.64
N LEU A 223 0.45 -13.64 1.73
CA LEU A 223 -0.30 -14.87 1.86
C LEU A 223 -1.77 -14.58 2.21
N ALA A 224 -2.71 -15.25 1.54
CA ALA A 224 -4.13 -15.08 1.81
C ALA A 224 -4.89 -16.41 1.67
N PRO A 225 -5.91 -16.68 2.53
CA PRO A 225 -6.19 -15.91 3.76
C PRO A 225 -5.12 -16.17 4.81
N ALA A 226 -4.77 -15.14 5.59
CA ALA A 226 -3.83 -15.30 6.70
C ALA A 226 -4.38 -16.25 7.75
N LYS A 227 -3.53 -17.14 8.26
CA LYS A 227 -3.88 -18.06 9.34
C LYS A 227 -3.61 -17.40 10.70
N VAL A 228 -4.68 -16.93 11.31
CA VAL A 228 -4.70 -16.40 12.67
C VAL A 228 -5.93 -16.92 13.41
N PRO A 229 -5.94 -16.92 14.76
CA PRO A 229 -7.16 -17.21 15.51
C PRO A 229 -8.28 -16.23 15.11
N GLU A 230 -9.52 -16.74 15.10
CA GLU A 230 -10.69 -15.94 14.67
C GLU A 230 -10.84 -14.66 15.48
N GLN A 231 -10.53 -14.67 16.79
CA GLN A 231 -10.57 -13.51 17.65
C GLN A 231 -9.62 -12.41 17.19
N ILE A 232 -8.43 -12.77 16.70
CA ILE A 232 -7.44 -11.83 16.13
C ILE A 232 -7.98 -11.21 14.84
N GLU A 233 -8.56 -12.02 13.97
CA GLU A 233 -9.16 -11.52 12.72
C GLU A 233 -10.32 -10.56 13.00
N GLN A 234 -11.21 -10.92 13.92
CA GLN A 234 -12.34 -10.09 14.34
C GLN A 234 -11.87 -8.75 14.93
N GLU A 235 -10.86 -8.78 15.82
CA GLU A 235 -10.31 -7.57 16.43
C GLU A 235 -9.64 -6.66 15.39
N ALA A 236 -8.85 -7.23 14.47
CA ALA A 236 -8.23 -6.47 13.38
C ALA A 236 -9.28 -5.79 12.49
N LYS A 237 -10.36 -6.50 12.14
CA LYS A 237 -11.48 -5.94 11.36
C LYS A 237 -12.24 -4.86 12.13
N ARG A 238 -12.46 -5.05 13.44
CA ARG A 238 -13.11 -4.06 14.29
C ARG A 238 -12.33 -2.74 14.30
N ILE A 239 -11.01 -2.81 14.52
CA ILE A 239 -10.15 -1.62 14.50
C ILE A 239 -10.17 -0.98 13.11
N ALA A 240 -10.04 -1.77 12.05
CA ALA A 240 -10.04 -1.26 10.68
C ALA A 240 -11.35 -0.56 10.30
N LYS A 241 -12.50 -1.02 10.83
CA LYS A 241 -13.80 -0.40 10.60
C LYS A 241 -13.86 1.03 11.17
N GLU A 242 -13.32 1.24 12.37
CA GLU A 242 -13.28 2.56 13.02
C GLU A 242 -12.43 3.56 12.22
N ILE A 243 -11.36 3.08 11.61
CA ILE A 243 -10.40 3.89 10.86
C ILE A 243 -10.96 4.27 9.47
N GLY A 244 -11.56 3.31 8.77
CA GLY A 244 -12.25 3.56 7.50
C GLY A 244 -11.38 3.86 6.28
N VAL A 245 -10.08 3.55 6.32
CA VAL A 245 -9.15 3.65 5.17
C VAL A 245 -9.10 2.34 4.38
N MET A 246 -8.42 2.34 3.21
CA MET A 246 -8.38 1.16 2.34
C MET A 246 -7.55 0.01 2.86
N GLN A 247 -6.53 0.28 3.68
CA GLN A 247 -5.75 -0.75 4.37
C GLN A 247 -5.34 -0.30 5.76
N VAL A 248 -5.46 -1.21 6.72
CA VAL A 248 -4.84 -1.11 8.04
C VAL A 248 -3.83 -2.22 8.18
N ALA A 249 -2.57 -1.87 8.43
CA ALA A 249 -1.51 -2.82 8.70
C ALA A 249 -1.30 -2.99 10.21
N PHE A 250 -1.02 -4.22 10.63
CA PHE A 250 -0.85 -4.60 12.02
C PHE A 250 0.44 -5.40 12.22
N PHE A 251 1.00 -5.28 13.42
CA PHE A 251 1.91 -6.27 13.99
C PHE A 251 1.13 -7.19 14.92
N LEU A 252 1.33 -8.49 14.78
CA LEU A 252 0.84 -9.52 15.71
C LEU A 252 2.03 -10.12 16.45
N THR A 253 2.08 -9.96 17.77
CA THR A 253 3.15 -10.56 18.59
C THR A 253 2.91 -12.06 18.79
N ALA A 254 3.93 -12.77 19.31
CA ALA A 254 3.82 -14.20 19.62
C ALA A 254 2.77 -14.49 20.72
N GLU A 255 2.53 -13.51 21.62
CA GLU A 255 1.54 -13.57 22.69
C GLU A 255 0.10 -13.30 22.21
N GLY A 256 -0.07 -12.93 20.91
CA GLY A 256 -1.37 -12.65 20.32
C GLY A 256 -1.84 -11.19 20.47
N THR A 257 -0.94 -10.27 20.83
CA THR A 257 -1.28 -8.84 20.91
C THR A 257 -1.18 -8.18 19.54
N LEU A 258 -2.23 -7.45 19.16
CA LEU A 258 -2.25 -6.63 17.96
C LEU A 258 -1.77 -5.20 18.25
N TYR A 259 -0.88 -4.69 17.40
CA TYR A 259 -0.51 -3.28 17.34
C TYR A 259 -0.82 -2.73 15.95
N VAL A 260 -1.48 -1.57 15.88
CA VAL A 260 -1.66 -0.90 14.60
C VAL A 260 -0.30 -0.35 14.15
N LYS A 261 0.12 -0.75 12.95
CA LYS A 261 1.40 -0.34 12.35
C LYS A 261 1.25 0.95 11.56
N ARG A 262 0.31 1.00 10.62
CA ARG A 262 0.06 2.15 9.75
C ARG A 262 -1.27 2.05 9.01
N LEU A 263 -1.68 3.19 8.46
CA LEU A 263 -2.80 3.34 7.54
C LEU A 263 -2.30 3.47 6.10
N VAL A 264 -3.12 3.00 5.15
CA VAL A 264 -2.90 3.27 3.73
C VAL A 264 -4.23 3.73 3.11
N PRO A 265 -4.30 4.98 2.63
CA PRO A 265 -5.53 5.59 2.12
C PRO A 265 -5.81 5.26 0.66
N ALA A 266 -5.03 4.36 0.07
CA ALA A 266 -5.08 3.99 -1.33
C ALA A 266 -4.93 2.48 -1.53
N LEU A 267 -5.03 2.03 -2.77
CA LEU A 267 -4.71 0.66 -3.18
C LEU A 267 -3.28 0.29 -2.77
N SER A 268 -3.08 -0.92 -2.34
CA SER A 268 -1.80 -1.34 -1.76
C SER A 268 -1.34 -2.70 -2.25
N VAL A 269 -0.03 -2.87 -2.33
CA VAL A 269 0.61 -4.11 -2.83
C VAL A 269 0.17 -5.37 -2.09
N PRO A 270 0.02 -5.37 -0.75
CA PRO A 270 -0.53 -6.53 -0.05
C PRO A 270 -1.86 -7.05 -0.61
N GLY A 271 -2.69 -6.17 -1.14
CA GLY A 271 -3.98 -6.54 -1.73
C GLY A 271 -3.91 -7.26 -3.09
N TYR A 272 -2.74 -7.33 -3.74
CA TYR A 272 -2.62 -8.00 -5.05
C TYR A 272 -2.94 -9.51 -4.97
N VAL A 273 -2.62 -10.17 -3.86
CA VAL A 273 -2.96 -11.58 -3.65
C VAL A 273 -4.46 -11.83 -3.73
N LEU A 274 -5.28 -10.82 -3.40
CA LEU A 274 -6.73 -10.89 -3.39
C LEU A 274 -7.34 -10.97 -4.80
N GLU A 275 -6.58 -10.65 -5.85
CA GLU A 275 -7.02 -10.85 -7.24
C GLU A 275 -7.39 -12.32 -7.52
N GLN A 276 -6.74 -13.24 -6.83
CA GLN A 276 -6.96 -14.68 -6.94
C GLN A 276 -7.60 -15.26 -5.69
N ALA A 277 -7.25 -14.77 -4.51
CA ALA A 277 -7.68 -15.33 -3.24
C ALA A 277 -9.08 -14.86 -2.80
N SER A 278 -9.66 -13.84 -3.44
CA SER A 278 -11.00 -13.31 -3.14
C SER A 278 -11.95 -13.49 -4.32
N SER A 279 -13.26 -13.44 -4.04
CA SER A 279 -14.33 -13.46 -5.07
C SER A 279 -14.29 -12.21 -5.97
N VAL A 280 -13.86 -11.09 -5.44
CA VAL A 280 -13.70 -9.79 -6.12
C VAL A 280 -12.30 -9.24 -5.85
N SER A 281 -11.69 -8.56 -6.83
CA SER A 281 -10.42 -7.88 -6.63
C SER A 281 -10.59 -6.55 -5.89
N MET A 282 -9.57 -6.10 -5.17
CA MET A 282 -9.60 -4.78 -4.54
C MET A 282 -9.76 -3.63 -5.55
N PHE A 283 -9.27 -3.81 -6.78
CA PHE A 283 -9.42 -2.82 -7.85
C PHE A 283 -10.87 -2.69 -8.30
N GLU A 284 -11.54 -3.81 -8.57
CA GLU A 284 -12.95 -3.81 -8.95
C GLU A 284 -13.83 -3.28 -7.81
N GLN A 285 -13.57 -3.71 -6.58
CA GLN A 285 -14.34 -3.25 -5.42
C GLN A 285 -14.19 -1.74 -5.18
N HIS A 286 -12.97 -1.20 -5.36
CA HIS A 286 -12.73 0.23 -5.28
C HIS A 286 -13.51 0.99 -6.38
N LEU A 287 -13.53 0.49 -7.61
CA LEU A 287 -14.30 1.08 -8.69
C LEU A 287 -15.81 1.03 -8.43
N ARG A 288 -16.31 -0.05 -7.82
CA ARG A 288 -17.71 -0.14 -7.38
C ARG A 288 -18.04 0.96 -6.38
N ALA A 289 -17.16 1.19 -5.38
CA ALA A 289 -17.33 2.28 -4.42
C ALA A 289 -17.33 3.66 -5.10
N LEU A 290 -16.37 3.92 -5.99
CA LEU A 290 -16.28 5.18 -6.74
C LEU A 290 -17.52 5.42 -7.61
N ALA A 291 -18.03 4.37 -8.24
CA ALA A 291 -19.20 4.42 -9.10
C ALA A 291 -20.54 4.39 -8.33
N LYS A 292 -20.50 4.26 -7.00
CA LYS A 292 -21.67 4.06 -6.14
C LYS A 292 -22.50 2.82 -6.50
N MET A 293 -21.82 1.78 -6.98
CA MET A 293 -22.42 0.46 -7.19
C MET A 293 -22.47 -0.29 -5.86
N PRO A 294 -23.41 -1.25 -5.70
CA PRO A 294 -23.38 -2.16 -4.57
C PRO A 294 -22.05 -2.89 -4.46
N LEU A 295 -21.46 -2.91 -3.27
CA LEU A 295 -20.24 -3.66 -3.02
C LEU A 295 -20.54 -5.17 -3.02
N GLU A 296 -19.59 -5.94 -3.56
CA GLU A 296 -19.65 -7.39 -3.48
C GLU A 296 -19.14 -7.85 -2.12
N ASN A 297 -19.76 -8.86 -1.52
CA ASN A 297 -19.21 -9.47 -0.32
C ASN A 297 -17.94 -10.24 -0.68
N ALA A 298 -16.78 -9.71 -0.30
CA ALA A 298 -15.47 -10.29 -0.62
C ALA A 298 -15.21 -11.54 0.22
N VAL A 299 -15.55 -12.71 -0.32
CA VAL A 299 -15.34 -14.00 0.34
C VAL A 299 -14.06 -14.68 -0.16
N PRO A 300 -13.38 -15.51 0.67
CA PRO A 300 -12.26 -16.31 0.23
C PRO A 300 -12.65 -17.24 -0.93
N ARG A 301 -11.87 -17.24 -2.00
CA ARG A 301 -12.07 -18.09 -3.18
C ARG A 301 -11.06 -19.23 -3.23
N THR A 302 -9.79 -18.91 -3.07
CA THR A 302 -8.69 -19.87 -3.02
C THR A 302 -7.68 -19.42 -1.98
N SER A 303 -6.87 -20.36 -1.49
CA SER A 303 -5.67 -20.01 -0.73
C SER A 303 -4.52 -19.77 -1.71
N GLY A 304 -3.65 -18.83 -1.40
CA GLY A 304 -2.53 -18.53 -2.27
C GLY A 304 -1.48 -17.62 -1.67
N ALA A 305 -0.43 -17.45 -2.44
CA ALA A 305 0.65 -16.49 -2.17
C ALA A 305 0.88 -15.61 -3.40
N MET A 306 1.33 -14.40 -3.16
CA MET A 306 1.83 -13.47 -4.17
C MET A 306 3.29 -13.20 -3.88
N VAL A 307 4.14 -13.21 -4.91
CA VAL A 307 5.55 -12.78 -4.82
C VAL A 307 5.81 -11.66 -5.81
N ILE A 308 6.59 -10.67 -5.37
CA ILE A 308 7.00 -9.54 -6.21
C ILE A 308 8.13 -9.99 -7.14
N VAL A 309 8.09 -9.50 -8.37
CA VAL A 309 9.12 -9.71 -9.39
C VAL A 309 9.85 -8.40 -9.65
N SER A 310 11.15 -8.38 -9.44
CA SER A 310 12.04 -7.27 -9.79
C SER A 310 12.67 -7.48 -11.17
N THR A 311 13.36 -6.45 -11.68
CA THR A 311 14.15 -6.58 -12.93
C THR A 311 15.18 -7.70 -12.82
N ALA A 312 15.80 -7.90 -11.65
CA ALA A 312 16.82 -8.93 -11.42
C ALA A 312 16.26 -10.36 -11.54
N ASP A 313 14.96 -10.54 -11.29
CA ASP A 313 14.30 -11.85 -11.27
C ASP A 313 13.84 -12.30 -12.66
N LEU A 314 13.71 -11.37 -13.63
CA LEU A 314 13.02 -11.59 -14.90
C LEU A 314 13.50 -12.82 -15.67
N GLU A 315 14.82 -13.03 -15.81
CA GLU A 315 15.36 -14.16 -16.58
C GLU A 315 15.05 -15.50 -15.90
N LYS A 316 15.10 -15.56 -14.57
CA LYS A 316 14.75 -16.77 -13.81
C LYS A 316 13.24 -17.02 -13.87
N VAL A 317 12.43 -15.96 -13.77
CA VAL A 317 10.97 -16.03 -13.87
C VAL A 317 10.52 -16.48 -15.25
N ARG A 318 11.24 -16.09 -16.32
CA ARG A 318 10.95 -16.52 -17.68
C ARG A 318 10.94 -18.07 -17.82
N LEU A 319 11.84 -18.74 -17.11
CA LEU A 319 11.83 -20.21 -17.08
C LEU A 319 10.56 -20.74 -16.40
N GLN A 320 10.16 -20.17 -15.27
CA GLN A 320 8.93 -20.59 -14.57
C GLN A 320 7.68 -20.34 -15.42
N TRP A 321 7.62 -19.25 -16.17
CA TRP A 321 6.52 -18.99 -17.10
C TRP A 321 6.29 -20.14 -18.08
N SER A 322 7.36 -20.76 -18.59
CA SER A 322 7.25 -21.90 -19.49
C SER A 322 6.89 -23.22 -18.80
N LEU A 323 7.17 -23.35 -17.50
CA LEU A 323 7.01 -24.60 -16.74
C LEU A 323 5.73 -24.66 -15.88
N LYS A 324 5.26 -23.52 -15.39
CA LYS A 324 4.20 -23.42 -14.38
C LYS A 324 2.90 -22.86 -14.96
N SER A 325 2.12 -23.71 -15.64
CA SER A 325 0.86 -23.31 -16.28
C SER A 325 -0.25 -22.92 -15.28
N ASN A 326 -0.12 -23.32 -14.00
CA ASN A 326 -1.07 -23.04 -12.92
C ASN A 326 -0.71 -21.78 -12.10
N TRP A 327 0.39 -21.11 -12.41
CA TRP A 327 0.76 -19.83 -11.83
C TRP A 327 0.19 -18.68 -12.67
N SER A 328 -0.27 -17.60 -12.03
CA SER A 328 -0.75 -16.41 -12.73
C SER A 328 0.31 -15.32 -12.66
N TYR A 329 0.73 -14.85 -13.81
CA TYR A 329 1.77 -13.83 -13.95
C TYR A 329 1.14 -12.49 -14.29
N ARG A 330 1.56 -11.43 -13.62
CA ARG A 330 1.15 -10.06 -13.86
C ARG A 330 2.38 -9.21 -14.00
N PHE A 331 2.58 -8.64 -15.18
CA PHE A 331 3.66 -7.68 -15.43
C PHE A 331 3.06 -6.32 -15.70
N PHE A 332 3.64 -5.32 -15.04
CA PHE A 332 3.41 -3.95 -15.43
C PHE A 332 4.10 -3.74 -16.77
N ARG A 333 3.60 -2.82 -17.60
CA ARG A 333 4.25 -2.58 -18.90
C ARG A 333 5.69 -2.14 -18.66
N ILE A 334 6.64 -2.96 -19.11
CA ILE A 334 8.06 -2.68 -19.04
C ILE A 334 8.39 -1.71 -20.17
N PRO A 335 8.89 -0.49 -19.91
CA PRO A 335 9.36 0.42 -20.94
C PRO A 335 10.56 -0.18 -21.67
N GLU A 336 10.72 0.13 -22.95
CA GLU A 336 11.87 -0.32 -23.77
C GLU A 336 13.22 0.20 -23.23
N THR A 337 13.22 1.27 -22.44
CA THR A 337 14.41 1.80 -21.76
C THR A 337 14.47 1.24 -20.35
N LEU A 338 15.15 0.15 -20.20
CA LEU A 338 15.30 -0.57 -18.93
C LEU A 338 16.20 0.19 -17.94
N ARG A 339 15.60 0.94 -17.03
CA ARG A 339 16.22 1.17 -15.73
C ARG A 339 15.78 0.03 -14.82
N PRO A 340 16.71 -0.59 -14.07
CA PRO A 340 16.33 -1.59 -13.07
C PRO A 340 15.28 -1.02 -12.12
N VAL A 341 14.17 -1.73 -11.94
CA VAL A 341 13.11 -1.37 -11.00
C VAL A 341 12.87 -2.50 -10.03
N GLU A 342 12.48 -2.15 -8.81
CA GLU A 342 12.21 -3.12 -7.75
C GLU A 342 10.92 -3.93 -8.00
N ARG A 343 10.05 -3.44 -8.89
CA ARG A 343 8.75 -4.07 -9.17
C ARG A 343 8.42 -4.00 -10.65
N GLU A 344 8.69 -5.08 -11.35
CA GLU A 344 8.28 -5.28 -12.75
C GLU A 344 6.91 -5.93 -12.84
N GLY A 345 6.53 -6.65 -11.78
CA GLY A 345 5.28 -7.37 -11.73
C GLY A 345 5.15 -8.19 -10.45
N TYR A 346 4.25 -9.14 -10.49
CA TYR A 346 4.05 -10.13 -9.43
C TYR A 346 3.53 -11.44 -9.99
N ILE A 347 3.70 -12.49 -9.20
CA ILE A 347 3.20 -13.83 -9.51
C ILE A 347 2.22 -14.24 -8.42
N LEU A 348 1.09 -14.79 -8.83
CA LEU A 348 0.09 -15.37 -7.95
C LEU A 348 0.16 -16.89 -8.05
N VAL A 349 0.28 -17.55 -6.91
CA VAL A 349 0.35 -19.02 -6.80
C VAL A 349 -0.78 -19.50 -5.92
N SER A 350 -1.66 -20.36 -6.46
CA SER A 350 -2.71 -21.00 -5.68
C SER A 350 -2.29 -22.38 -5.21
N ALA A 351 -2.67 -22.72 -3.97
CA ALA A 351 -2.51 -24.05 -3.40
C ALA A 351 -3.63 -24.33 -2.38
N GLU A 352 -3.62 -25.52 -1.79
CA GLU A 352 -4.58 -25.87 -0.73
C GLU A 352 -4.46 -24.98 0.51
N THR A 353 -3.25 -24.49 0.77
CA THR A 353 -2.98 -23.53 1.85
C THR A 353 -1.99 -22.48 1.40
N PRO A 354 -2.02 -21.26 2.01
CA PRO A 354 -1.07 -20.19 1.66
C PRO A 354 0.38 -20.62 1.85
N GLU A 355 0.69 -21.40 2.87
CA GLU A 355 2.04 -21.90 3.14
C GLU A 355 2.52 -22.87 2.06
N LYS A 356 1.61 -23.73 1.53
CA LYS A 356 1.95 -24.59 0.39
C LYS A 356 2.20 -23.78 -0.88
N ALA A 357 1.51 -22.66 -1.06
CA ALA A 357 1.78 -21.76 -2.18
C ALA A 357 3.15 -21.08 -2.04
N ALA A 358 3.48 -20.54 -0.85
CA ALA A 358 4.78 -19.96 -0.54
C ALA A 358 5.92 -20.98 -0.73
N ALA A 359 5.74 -22.23 -0.24
CA ALA A 359 6.72 -23.29 -0.43
C ALA A 359 6.99 -23.62 -1.92
N GLN A 360 5.98 -23.47 -2.82
CA GLN A 360 6.20 -23.63 -4.26
C GLN A 360 7.05 -22.49 -4.83
N ILE A 361 6.90 -21.26 -4.32
CA ILE A 361 7.71 -20.10 -4.71
C ILE A 361 9.16 -20.34 -4.25
N GLU A 362 9.33 -20.66 -2.99
CA GLU A 362 10.63 -20.93 -2.36
C GLU A 362 11.41 -22.06 -3.04
N ALA A 363 10.72 -23.14 -3.43
CA ALA A 363 11.32 -24.27 -4.12
C ALA A 363 11.92 -23.95 -5.49
N THR A 364 11.67 -22.74 -6.05
CA THR A 364 12.31 -22.31 -7.30
C THR A 364 13.71 -21.77 -7.11
N GLY A 365 14.08 -21.36 -5.89
CA GLY A 365 15.38 -20.74 -5.58
C GLY A 365 15.61 -19.40 -6.27
N ILE A 366 14.57 -18.78 -6.85
CA ILE A 366 14.73 -17.50 -7.59
C ILE A 366 15.08 -16.36 -6.66
N TRP A 367 14.41 -16.34 -5.51
CA TRP A 367 14.49 -15.28 -4.50
C TRP A 367 15.31 -15.68 -3.27
N ASP A 368 16.08 -16.77 -3.36
CA ASP A 368 17.06 -17.08 -2.34
C ASP A 368 18.13 -15.97 -2.32
N GLU A 369 18.52 -15.55 -1.13
CA GLU A 369 19.63 -14.64 -0.97
C GLU A 369 20.83 -15.22 -1.73
N ALA A 370 21.39 -14.45 -2.66
CA ALA A 370 22.67 -14.79 -3.22
C ALA A 370 23.62 -14.88 -2.02
N LYS A 371 24.08 -16.10 -1.69
CA LYS A 371 25.21 -16.26 -0.80
C LYS A 371 26.30 -15.40 -1.41
N THR A 372 26.57 -14.26 -0.79
CA THR A 372 27.78 -13.50 -1.07
C THR A 372 28.91 -14.48 -0.79
N GLU A 373 29.47 -15.05 -1.84
CA GLU A 373 30.78 -15.67 -1.78
C GLU A 373 31.73 -14.53 -1.41
N GLU A 374 31.97 -14.39 -0.11
CA GLU A 374 33.13 -13.65 0.37
C GLU A 374 34.35 -14.45 -0.05
N GLU A 375 35.00 -14.03 -1.15
CA GLU A 375 36.42 -14.28 -1.35
C GLU A 375 37.28 -13.25 -0.55
#